data_8d0ee20abed9777073ad6ce38ee85474
#
_entry.id   8d0ee20abed9777073ad6ce38ee85474
#
_cell.length_a   1.000
_cell.length_b   1.000
_cell.length_c   1.000
_cell.angle_alpha   90.00
_cell.angle_beta   90.00
_cell.angle_gamma   90.00
#
_symmetry.space_group_name_H-M   'P 1'
#
loop_
_entity.id
_entity.type
_entity.pdbx_description
1 polymer ?
#
loop_
_entity_poly.entity_id
_entity_poly.type
_entity_poly.pdbx_seq_one_letter_code
_entity_poly.pdbx_strand_id
1 'polypeptide(L)'
;MGNQAFTVYKLSGIALLLLWSASGFAAADRSSWAEDLNPIPRHQWQLADAQHLFERAGFGARPAELVRWQSASPVAAVRHFTRRSESAKQGAPFVHSGVFEPGLDAFPPSRPATTRLAKSTGSALGVDVKPGGNRPVQPVVNQFFYWLRASRLETDRVAYWWANRMLTTNAPLSEKVALFWHGHFATNEDKVRDYRKMLQQVELFQTDGLGSFRNLLISVAQDPAMLAFLDAGVNVKGAPNENFAREIMELFTMGPGNYSEQDVREAARAFTGWNFQGLRFALDPDKHDAGEKTFLGRTGSFDGVEIIDAILAQDATAVFIASKLYRYFVREELSDEFAQQLGRELRKREYHIGRFLELLLRSKDFYSPASQGARIKPPVELVVSTYRKLGLAKVPGVPDFNVVTQALGQRLLHPPTVAGWSQGRSWITPSLLFERGNFALDVMFPDISFVPPDRYPSYGANIIAVQRRVISRWAKWQRQTLWRIVMRVSIRATAAIAVGRWPLNG
;
A
#
# COMPACT_ATOMS: atom_id res chain seq x y z
N MET A 1 31.11 -48.07 -42.76
CA MET A 1 30.42 -48.90 -41.74
C MET A 1 30.32 -48.05 -40.49
N GLY A 2 29.24 -47.62 -39.94
CA GLY A 2 27.85 -47.81 -40.25
C GLY A 2 27.07 -46.75 -39.47
N ASN A 3 26.18 -46.09 -40.23
CA ASN A 3 25.06 -45.36 -39.66
C ASN A 3 24.15 -46.29 -38.86
N GLN A 4 23.66 -45.89 -37.71
CA GLN A 4 22.35 -46.11 -37.13
C GLN A 4 22.40 -45.91 -35.62
N ALA A 5 21.96 -44.78 -35.12
CA ALA A 5 21.39 -44.60 -33.77
C ALA A 5 20.94 -43.14 -33.54
N PHE A 6 20.11 -42.61 -34.43
CA PHE A 6 19.49 -41.28 -34.22
C PHE A 6 18.04 -41.24 -34.74
N THR A 7 17.17 -42.13 -34.31
CA THR A 7 15.75 -42.02 -34.73
C THR A 7 14.72 -42.61 -33.77
N VAL A 8 14.90 -42.58 -32.46
CA VAL A 8 13.85 -43.11 -31.54
C VAL A 8 13.40 -42.13 -30.46
N TYR A 9 13.97 -40.94 -30.33
CA TYR A 9 13.57 -40.00 -29.25
C TYR A 9 12.67 -38.81 -29.65
N LYS A 10 12.07 -38.80 -30.87
CA LYS A 10 11.22 -37.70 -31.35
C LYS A 10 9.70 -37.93 -31.28
N LEU A 11 9.23 -39.11 -30.90
CA LEU A 11 7.78 -39.42 -30.92
C LEU A 11 7.11 -39.47 -29.53
N SER A 12 7.87 -39.55 -28.45
CA SER A 12 7.29 -39.60 -27.11
C SER A 12 6.95 -38.22 -26.50
N GLY A 13 7.45 -37.14 -27.06
CA GLY A 13 7.21 -35.79 -26.55
C GLY A 13 5.92 -35.14 -27.07
N ILE A 14 5.41 -35.60 -28.21
CA ILE A 14 4.21 -35.00 -28.82
C ILE A 14 2.92 -35.63 -28.28
N ALA A 15 2.95 -36.90 -27.87
CA ALA A 15 1.80 -37.59 -27.26
C ALA A 15 1.44 -37.06 -25.85
N LEU A 16 2.44 -36.62 -25.05
CA LEU A 16 2.15 -35.99 -23.75
C LEU A 16 1.63 -34.56 -23.83
N LEU A 17 1.85 -33.85 -24.93
CA LEU A 17 1.33 -32.49 -25.17
C LEU A 17 -0.11 -32.48 -25.67
N LEU A 18 -0.59 -33.58 -26.30
CA LEU A 18 -1.97 -33.72 -26.78
C LEU A 18 -2.91 -34.27 -25.69
N LEU A 19 -2.41 -34.96 -24.68
CA LEU A 19 -3.23 -35.43 -23.54
C LEU A 19 -3.51 -34.35 -22.49
N TRP A 20 -2.84 -33.21 -22.54
CA TRP A 20 -3.13 -32.08 -21.64
C TRP A 20 -4.12 -31.07 -22.24
N SER A 21 -4.51 -31.22 -23.51
CA SER A 21 -5.53 -30.41 -24.18
C SER A 21 -6.95 -31.01 -24.17
N ALA A 22 -7.10 -32.25 -23.68
CA ALA A 22 -8.37 -32.97 -23.75
C ALA A 22 -9.10 -33.19 -22.42
N SER A 23 -8.54 -32.76 -21.27
CA SER A 23 -9.33 -32.57 -20.05
C SER A 23 -9.93 -31.17 -20.04
N GLY A 24 -10.82 -30.93 -21.01
CA GLY A 24 -11.82 -29.90 -20.92
C GLY A 24 -12.79 -30.21 -19.77
N PHE A 25 -12.33 -29.97 -18.52
CA PHE A 25 -13.31 -29.67 -17.49
C PHE A 25 -14.05 -28.45 -18.01
N ALA A 26 -15.32 -28.63 -18.38
CA ALA A 26 -16.22 -27.54 -18.65
C ALA A 26 -16.06 -26.58 -17.48
N ALA A 27 -15.46 -25.40 -17.73
CA ALA A 27 -15.35 -24.37 -16.71
C ALA A 27 -16.78 -24.13 -16.24
N ALA A 28 -17.06 -24.42 -14.98
CA ALA A 28 -18.40 -24.19 -14.44
C ALA A 28 -18.78 -22.76 -14.83
N ASP A 29 -19.97 -22.58 -15.37
CA ASP A 29 -20.46 -21.26 -15.75
C ASP A 29 -20.53 -20.41 -14.47
N ARG A 30 -19.62 -19.44 -14.38
CA ARG A 30 -19.50 -18.51 -13.26
C ARG A 30 -19.93 -17.09 -13.68
N SER A 31 -20.59 -16.94 -14.83
CA SER A 31 -21.04 -15.64 -15.34
C SER A 31 -22.00 -14.93 -14.39
N SER A 32 -22.84 -15.70 -13.70
CA SER A 32 -23.79 -15.22 -12.68
C SER A 32 -23.18 -14.91 -11.31
N TRP A 33 -21.87 -15.06 -11.14
CA TRP A 33 -21.23 -14.85 -9.83
C TRP A 33 -20.92 -13.39 -9.53
N ALA A 34 -20.96 -12.51 -10.49
CA ALA A 34 -20.76 -11.09 -10.29
C ALA A 34 -21.77 -10.57 -9.25
N GLU A 35 -21.25 -9.82 -8.27
CA GLU A 35 -22.00 -9.22 -7.15
C GLU A 35 -22.69 -10.24 -6.21
N ASP A 36 -22.34 -11.54 -6.28
CA ASP A 36 -22.82 -12.58 -5.36
C ASP A 36 -21.86 -12.75 -4.16
N LEU A 37 -22.30 -12.32 -2.98
CA LEU A 37 -21.54 -12.43 -1.72
C LEU A 37 -21.61 -13.83 -1.08
N ASN A 38 -22.39 -14.77 -1.63
CA ASN A 38 -22.39 -16.15 -1.14
C ASN A 38 -21.01 -16.78 -1.31
N PRO A 39 -20.59 -17.65 -0.37
CA PRO A 39 -19.27 -18.26 -0.43
C PRO A 39 -19.12 -19.20 -1.62
N ILE A 40 -17.91 -19.23 -2.21
CA ILE A 40 -17.56 -20.21 -3.22
C ILE A 40 -17.72 -21.64 -2.70
N PRO A 41 -18.44 -22.53 -3.41
CA PRO A 41 -18.59 -23.92 -3.02
C PRO A 41 -17.26 -24.70 -3.13
N ARG A 42 -17.01 -25.63 -2.21
CA ARG A 42 -15.77 -26.42 -2.18
C ARG A 42 -15.53 -27.20 -3.47
N HIS A 43 -16.57 -27.77 -4.06
CA HIS A 43 -16.46 -28.59 -5.28
C HIS A 43 -16.11 -27.76 -6.54
N GLN A 44 -16.25 -26.43 -6.46
CA GLN A 44 -15.90 -25.51 -7.55
C GLN A 44 -14.54 -24.83 -7.34
N TRP A 45 -13.86 -25.13 -6.22
CA TRP A 45 -12.54 -24.56 -5.91
C TRP A 45 -11.45 -25.16 -6.79
N GLN A 46 -10.70 -24.31 -7.48
CA GLN A 46 -9.68 -24.70 -8.45
C GLN A 46 -8.33 -24.04 -8.13
N LEU A 47 -7.26 -24.53 -8.74
CA LEU A 47 -5.94 -23.95 -8.64
C LEU A 47 -5.89 -22.47 -9.02
N ALA A 48 -6.64 -22.09 -10.06
CA ALA A 48 -6.76 -20.70 -10.49
C ALA A 48 -7.36 -19.78 -9.41
N ASP A 49 -8.30 -20.30 -8.61
CA ASP A 49 -8.92 -19.57 -7.51
C ASP A 49 -7.91 -19.36 -6.36
N ALA A 50 -7.16 -20.41 -6.02
CA ALA A 50 -6.06 -20.30 -5.05
C ALA A 50 -5.02 -19.28 -5.52
N GLN A 51 -4.61 -19.33 -6.79
CA GLN A 51 -3.69 -18.38 -7.38
C GLN A 51 -4.24 -16.94 -7.30
N HIS A 52 -5.52 -16.75 -7.66
CA HIS A 52 -6.19 -15.45 -7.57
C HIS A 52 -6.19 -14.93 -6.14
N LEU A 53 -6.56 -15.76 -5.15
CA LEU A 53 -6.54 -15.39 -3.74
C LEU A 53 -5.15 -14.92 -3.29
N PHE A 54 -4.09 -15.65 -3.63
CA PHE A 54 -2.73 -15.27 -3.26
C PHE A 54 -2.26 -13.98 -3.92
N GLU A 55 -2.71 -13.69 -5.15
CA GLU A 55 -2.43 -12.43 -5.82
C GLU A 55 -3.16 -11.24 -5.19
N ARG A 56 -4.37 -11.47 -4.69
CA ARG A 56 -5.25 -10.41 -4.20
C ARG A 56 -5.10 -10.13 -2.70
N ALA A 57 -5.06 -11.20 -1.88
CA ALA A 57 -4.91 -11.11 -0.43
C ALA A 57 -3.44 -11.04 0.03
N GLY A 58 -2.49 -11.22 -0.89
CA GLY A 58 -1.05 -11.16 -0.62
C GLY A 58 -0.28 -10.58 -1.81
N PHE A 59 0.94 -11.04 -1.97
CA PHE A 59 1.87 -10.62 -3.03
C PHE A 59 2.19 -11.78 -3.99
N GLY A 60 1.21 -12.61 -4.29
CA GLY A 60 1.37 -13.82 -5.10
C GLY A 60 1.89 -15.01 -4.31
N ALA A 61 1.83 -16.19 -4.93
CA ALA A 61 2.28 -17.46 -4.35
C ALA A 61 3.54 -17.98 -5.02
N ARG A 62 4.37 -18.66 -4.23
CA ARG A 62 5.43 -19.53 -4.76
C ARG A 62 4.78 -20.80 -5.33
N PRO A 63 5.39 -21.47 -6.32
CA PRO A 63 4.81 -22.69 -6.90
C PRO A 63 4.45 -23.78 -5.86
N ALA A 64 5.31 -23.99 -4.87
CA ALA A 64 5.09 -24.97 -3.80
C ALA A 64 3.90 -24.59 -2.88
N GLU A 65 3.63 -23.31 -2.68
CA GLU A 65 2.47 -22.83 -1.91
C GLU A 65 1.18 -23.15 -2.65
N LEU A 66 1.13 -22.95 -3.98
CA LEU A 66 -0.05 -23.22 -4.79
C LEU A 66 -0.47 -24.70 -4.76
N VAL A 67 0.48 -25.62 -4.86
CA VAL A 67 0.19 -27.08 -4.78
C VAL A 67 -0.50 -27.42 -3.47
N ARG A 68 -0.02 -26.89 -2.36
CA ARG A 68 -0.62 -27.10 -1.03
C ARG A 68 -2.07 -26.59 -0.95
N TRP A 69 -2.32 -25.42 -1.52
CA TRP A 69 -3.62 -24.74 -1.36
C TRP A 69 -4.67 -25.15 -2.41
N GLN A 70 -4.27 -25.82 -3.48
CA GLN A 70 -5.19 -26.44 -4.43
C GLN A 70 -6.07 -27.51 -3.76
N SER A 71 -5.51 -28.30 -2.87
CA SER A 71 -6.22 -29.37 -2.14
C SER A 71 -6.95 -28.90 -0.89
N ALA A 72 -6.68 -27.65 -0.42
CA ALA A 72 -7.34 -27.08 0.73
C ALA A 72 -8.78 -26.64 0.41
N SER A 73 -9.61 -26.45 1.45
CA SER A 73 -10.93 -25.82 1.26
C SER A 73 -10.78 -24.30 1.06
N PRO A 74 -11.71 -23.65 0.32
CA PRO A 74 -11.73 -22.19 0.19
C PRO A 74 -11.71 -21.49 1.55
N VAL A 75 -12.46 -22.01 2.51
CA VAL A 75 -12.51 -21.49 3.89
C VAL A 75 -11.14 -21.54 4.55
N ALA A 76 -10.43 -22.67 4.44
CA ALA A 76 -9.11 -22.81 5.03
C ALA A 76 -8.10 -21.88 4.33
N ALA A 77 -8.19 -21.74 3.01
CA ALA A 77 -7.33 -20.86 2.24
C ALA A 77 -7.52 -19.39 2.64
N VAL A 78 -8.77 -18.91 2.72
CA VAL A 78 -9.06 -17.53 3.14
C VAL A 78 -8.66 -17.30 4.59
N ARG A 79 -8.95 -18.23 5.49
CA ARG A 79 -8.56 -18.12 6.91
C ARG A 79 -7.05 -18.09 7.12
N HIS A 80 -6.27 -18.69 6.23
CA HIS A 80 -4.81 -18.54 6.27
C HIS A 80 -4.37 -17.07 6.17
N PHE A 81 -5.11 -16.26 5.41
CA PHE A 81 -4.84 -14.83 5.27
C PHE A 81 -5.47 -13.99 6.38
N THR A 82 -6.72 -14.30 6.77
CA THR A 82 -7.51 -13.45 7.67
C THR A 82 -7.28 -13.75 9.15
N ARG A 83 -6.79 -14.94 9.50
CA ARG A 83 -6.39 -15.21 10.88
C ARG A 83 -5.16 -14.38 11.20
N ARG A 84 -5.33 -13.45 12.11
CA ARG A 84 -4.26 -12.66 12.68
C ARG A 84 -3.27 -13.62 13.33
N SER A 85 -2.21 -13.95 12.61
CA SER A 85 -1.12 -14.73 13.18
C SER A 85 -0.43 -13.82 14.20
N GLU A 86 -0.28 -14.27 15.44
CA GLU A 86 0.58 -13.58 16.41
C GLU A 86 2.00 -13.41 15.87
N SER A 87 2.43 -14.29 14.97
CA SER A 87 3.67 -14.17 14.21
C SER A 87 3.67 -12.96 13.23
N ALA A 88 2.54 -12.35 12.91
CA ALA A 88 2.53 -11.10 12.15
C ALA A 88 3.16 -9.93 12.93
N LYS A 89 3.08 -9.97 14.26
CA LYS A 89 3.82 -9.07 15.14
C LYS A 89 5.33 -9.35 15.20
N GLN A 90 5.77 -10.52 14.71
CA GLN A 90 7.15 -11.03 14.83
C GLN A 90 8.03 -10.81 13.59
N GLY A 91 7.58 -9.99 12.61
CA GLY A 91 8.49 -9.55 11.54
C GLY A 91 9.71 -8.85 12.16
N ALA A 92 10.90 -8.99 11.55
CA ALA A 92 12.08 -8.31 12.03
C ALA A 92 11.81 -6.80 12.18
N PRO A 93 12.08 -6.19 13.34
CA PRO A 93 11.89 -4.77 13.55
C PRO A 93 12.79 -3.97 12.62
N PHE A 94 12.43 -2.73 12.38
CA PHE A 94 13.34 -1.81 11.69
C PHE A 94 14.58 -1.55 12.55
N VAL A 95 15.77 -1.63 11.93
CA VAL A 95 17.03 -1.36 12.59
C VAL A 95 17.53 0.01 12.15
N HIS A 96 17.54 0.95 13.08
CA HIS A 96 18.06 2.30 12.85
C HIS A 96 19.56 2.27 12.52
N SER A 97 20.02 3.11 11.58
CA SER A 97 21.44 3.15 11.19
C SER A 97 22.32 3.91 12.16
N GLY A 98 21.72 4.76 13.00
CA GLY A 98 22.43 5.71 13.85
C GLY A 98 22.81 7.02 13.13
N VAL A 99 22.49 7.18 11.84
CA VAL A 99 22.74 8.43 11.10
C VAL A 99 21.84 9.57 11.59
N PHE A 100 20.69 9.23 12.15
CA PHE A 100 19.75 10.17 12.75
C PHE A 100 20.01 10.23 14.26
N GLU A 101 20.59 11.32 14.73
CA GLU A 101 20.88 11.51 16.16
C GLU A 101 19.69 12.14 16.90
N PRO A 102 19.32 11.63 18.10
CA PRO A 102 18.23 12.20 18.90
C PRO A 102 18.42 13.67 19.26
N GLY A 103 19.66 14.14 19.41
CA GLY A 103 19.98 15.55 19.67
C GLY A 103 19.62 16.52 18.53
N LEU A 104 19.23 15.99 17.35
CA LEU A 104 18.70 16.77 16.24
C LEU A 104 17.21 17.11 16.39
N ASP A 105 16.52 16.60 17.39
CA ASP A 105 15.09 16.83 17.67
C ASP A 105 14.74 18.24 18.17
N ALA A 106 15.66 19.19 18.11
CA ALA A 106 15.45 20.59 18.53
C ALA A 106 14.49 21.37 17.61
N PHE A 107 13.96 20.75 16.54
CA PHE A 107 13.03 21.40 15.61
C PHE A 107 11.59 21.24 16.10
N PRO A 108 10.82 22.35 16.17
CA PRO A 108 9.43 22.29 16.63
C PRO A 108 8.55 21.44 15.72
N PRO A 109 7.52 20.78 16.27
CA PRO A 109 6.64 19.86 15.56
C PRO A 109 5.82 20.51 14.44
N SER A 110 5.41 21.78 14.58
CA SER A 110 4.69 22.51 13.52
C SER A 110 5.62 23.44 12.76
N ARG A 111 5.39 23.60 11.46
CA ARG A 111 6.20 24.44 10.57
C ARG A 111 6.08 25.93 10.92
N PRO A 112 7.02 26.56 11.64
CA PRO A 112 7.19 27.99 11.49
C PRO A 112 7.82 28.28 10.13
N ALA A 113 7.56 29.48 9.58
CA ALA A 113 8.33 29.96 8.42
C ALA A 113 9.83 29.76 8.68
N THR A 114 10.60 29.42 7.66
CA THR A 114 12.03 29.01 7.77
C THR A 114 12.86 29.97 8.63
N THR A 115 12.59 31.27 8.58
CA THR A 115 13.23 32.29 9.41
C THR A 115 12.82 32.22 10.89
N ARG A 116 11.57 31.92 11.18
CA ARG A 116 11.09 31.77 12.56
C ARG A 116 11.64 30.49 13.18
N LEU A 117 11.68 29.41 12.42
CA LEU A 117 12.31 28.14 12.81
C LEU A 117 13.80 28.34 13.12
N ALA A 118 14.54 28.99 12.23
CA ALA A 118 15.96 29.29 12.44
C ALA A 118 16.19 30.13 13.71
N LYS A 119 15.34 31.12 13.97
CA LYS A 119 15.43 31.95 15.19
C LYS A 119 15.13 31.15 16.46
N SER A 120 14.04 30.36 16.49
CA SER A 120 13.68 29.58 17.67
C SER A 120 14.69 28.47 17.95
N THR A 121 15.19 27.81 16.91
CA THR A 121 16.23 26.78 17.06
C THR A 121 17.58 27.38 17.44
N GLY A 122 17.95 28.54 16.87
CA GLY A 122 19.12 29.28 17.26
C GLY A 122 19.08 29.66 18.75
N SER A 123 17.96 30.20 19.20
CA SER A 123 17.76 30.54 20.63
C SER A 123 17.85 29.30 21.54
N ALA A 124 17.27 28.17 21.15
CA ALA A 124 17.34 26.91 21.89
C ALA A 124 18.76 26.34 21.96
N LEU A 125 19.61 26.65 20.99
CA LEU A 125 21.02 26.25 20.93
C LEU A 125 21.99 27.33 21.53
N GLY A 126 21.43 28.40 22.14
CA GLY A 126 22.24 29.50 22.67
C GLY A 126 22.85 30.40 21.59
N VAL A 127 22.37 30.34 20.37
CA VAL A 127 22.83 31.17 19.24
C VAL A 127 21.88 32.34 19.03
N ASP A 128 22.35 33.54 19.24
CA ASP A 128 21.60 34.76 19.05
C ASP A 128 21.54 35.12 17.55
N VAL A 129 20.38 34.91 16.94
CA VAL A 129 20.15 35.14 15.48
C VAL A 129 19.78 36.61 15.27
N LYS A 130 20.75 37.44 14.93
CA LYS A 130 20.51 38.87 14.60
C LYS A 130 19.75 39.04 13.30
N PRO A 131 18.76 39.94 13.24
CA PRO A 131 18.10 40.28 11.99
C PRO A 131 19.12 40.85 10.97
N GLY A 132 19.15 40.28 9.76
CA GLY A 132 19.93 40.81 8.65
C GLY A 132 21.31 40.20 8.39
N GLY A 133 21.74 39.20 9.17
CA GLY A 133 23.03 38.50 8.96
C GLY A 133 22.86 37.01 8.64
N ASN A 134 23.38 36.53 7.51
CA ASN A 134 23.27 35.11 7.13
C ASN A 134 24.23 34.18 7.90
N ARG A 135 25.37 34.68 8.36
CA ARG A 135 26.44 33.86 8.95
C ARG A 135 26.16 33.30 10.35
N PRO A 136 25.52 34.01 11.31
CA PRO A 136 25.20 33.44 12.62
C PRO A 136 24.14 32.36 12.57
N VAL A 137 23.33 32.29 11.50
CA VAL A 137 22.26 31.29 11.29
C VAL A 137 22.80 30.00 10.65
N GLN A 138 24.01 30.05 10.05
CA GLN A 138 24.57 28.96 9.27
C GLN A 138 24.69 27.62 10.03
N PRO A 139 25.13 27.56 11.30
CA PRO A 139 25.17 26.31 12.05
C PRO A 139 23.77 25.69 12.23
N VAL A 140 22.74 26.48 12.52
CA VAL A 140 21.34 26.03 12.64
C VAL A 140 20.80 25.52 11.31
N VAL A 141 21.09 26.24 10.22
CA VAL A 141 20.73 25.84 8.85
C VAL A 141 21.41 24.53 8.47
N ASN A 142 22.69 24.38 8.76
CA ASN A 142 23.45 23.16 8.49
C ASN A 142 22.89 21.98 9.29
N GLN A 143 22.56 22.16 10.56
CA GLN A 143 21.96 21.14 11.41
C GLN A 143 20.58 20.72 10.87
N PHE A 144 19.76 21.68 10.46
CA PHE A 144 18.47 21.40 9.82
C PHE A 144 18.63 20.58 8.53
N PHE A 145 19.56 20.94 7.64
CA PHE A 145 19.82 20.18 6.43
C PHE A 145 20.39 18.78 6.71
N TYR A 146 21.25 18.64 7.72
CA TYR A 146 21.75 17.34 8.15
C TYR A 146 20.57 16.46 8.63
N TRP A 147 19.72 17.00 9.48
CA TRP A 147 18.51 16.33 9.96
C TRP A 147 17.59 15.88 8.80
N LEU A 148 17.33 16.75 7.83
CA LEU A 148 16.52 16.39 6.66
C LEU A 148 17.15 15.26 5.84
N ARG A 149 18.46 15.30 5.62
CA ARG A 149 19.17 14.25 4.87
C ARG A 149 19.15 12.93 5.64
N ALA A 150 19.40 12.97 6.93
CA ALA A 150 19.37 11.79 7.79
C ALA A 150 17.96 11.14 7.79
N SER A 151 16.90 11.95 7.91
CA SER A 151 15.53 11.47 7.84
C SER A 151 15.24 10.82 6.48
N ARG A 152 15.61 11.45 5.37
CA ARG A 152 15.40 10.89 4.03
C ARG A 152 16.13 9.56 3.83
N LEU A 153 17.37 9.45 4.27
CA LEU A 153 18.14 8.20 4.19
C LEU A 153 17.46 7.09 4.99
N GLU A 154 17.01 7.39 6.21
CA GLU A 154 16.28 6.42 7.03
C GLU A 154 14.91 6.08 6.42
N THR A 155 14.20 7.03 5.81
CA THR A 155 12.93 6.80 5.11
C THR A 155 13.11 5.84 3.93
N ASP A 156 14.17 5.98 3.15
CA ASP A 156 14.48 5.02 2.07
C ASP A 156 14.79 3.62 2.64
N ARG A 157 15.45 3.55 3.80
CA ARG A 157 15.67 2.26 4.50
C ARG A 157 14.38 1.66 5.07
N VAL A 158 13.45 2.49 5.57
CA VAL A 158 12.10 2.04 5.99
C VAL A 158 11.35 1.44 4.80
N ALA A 159 11.40 2.06 3.62
CA ALA A 159 10.77 1.53 2.43
C ALA A 159 11.36 0.16 2.03
N TYR A 160 12.69 -0.02 2.09
CA TYR A 160 13.36 -1.29 1.87
C TYR A 160 12.99 -2.36 2.91
N TRP A 161 12.97 -1.98 4.19
CA TRP A 161 12.55 -2.87 5.28
C TRP A 161 11.11 -3.34 5.06
N TRP A 162 10.22 -2.44 4.72
CA TRP A 162 8.82 -2.78 4.47
C TRP A 162 8.64 -3.66 3.24
N ALA A 163 9.36 -3.39 2.15
CA ALA A 163 9.38 -4.24 0.97
C ALA A 163 9.89 -5.67 1.30
N ASN A 164 10.92 -5.80 2.14
CA ASN A 164 11.39 -7.11 2.61
C ASN A 164 10.34 -7.83 3.47
N ARG A 165 9.61 -7.11 4.33
CA ARG A 165 8.48 -7.67 5.09
C ARG A 165 7.40 -8.19 4.14
N MET A 166 6.96 -7.39 3.17
CA MET A 166 5.98 -7.82 2.15
C MET A 166 6.44 -9.08 1.40
N LEU A 167 7.73 -9.18 1.11
CA LEU A 167 8.32 -10.31 0.38
C LEU A 167 8.33 -11.60 1.21
N THR A 168 8.62 -11.52 2.51
CA THR A 168 8.95 -12.67 3.36
C THR A 168 7.89 -13.03 4.39
N THR A 169 6.92 -12.16 4.65
CA THR A 169 5.92 -12.30 5.71
C THR A 169 5.10 -13.59 5.62
N ASN A 170 4.75 -14.14 6.77
CA ASN A 170 3.78 -15.22 6.91
C ASN A 170 2.33 -14.70 7.07
N ALA A 171 2.15 -13.38 7.21
CA ALA A 171 0.87 -12.70 7.31
C ALA A 171 0.70 -11.66 6.17
N PRO A 172 0.64 -12.13 4.90
CA PRO A 172 0.69 -11.24 3.74
C PRO A 172 -0.50 -10.28 3.64
N LEU A 173 -1.67 -10.64 4.18
CA LEU A 173 -2.84 -9.76 4.17
C LEU A 173 -2.63 -8.54 5.08
N SER A 174 -1.95 -8.68 6.22
CA SER A 174 -1.64 -7.54 7.09
C SER A 174 -0.77 -6.50 6.37
N GLU A 175 0.28 -6.96 5.66
CA GLU A 175 1.13 -6.06 4.85
C GLU A 175 0.36 -5.45 3.66
N LYS A 176 -0.55 -6.22 3.06
CA LYS A 176 -1.39 -5.75 1.95
C LYS A 176 -2.38 -4.68 2.38
N VAL A 177 -2.99 -4.87 3.55
CA VAL A 177 -3.91 -3.90 4.16
C VAL A 177 -3.15 -2.67 4.66
N ALA A 178 -1.95 -2.84 5.21
CA ALA A 178 -1.10 -1.70 5.55
C ALA A 178 -0.75 -0.85 4.32
N LEU A 179 -0.45 -1.49 3.18
CA LEU A 179 -0.22 -0.78 1.91
C LEU A 179 -1.50 -0.08 1.40
N PHE A 180 -2.67 -0.67 1.60
CA PHE A 180 -3.96 -0.03 1.31
C PHE A 180 -4.15 1.22 2.17
N TRP A 181 -3.97 1.11 3.50
CA TRP A 181 -4.14 2.24 4.41
C TRP A 181 -3.11 3.35 4.18
N HIS A 182 -1.87 2.99 3.83
CA HIS A 182 -0.86 3.97 3.44
C HIS A 182 -1.25 4.77 2.18
N GLY A 183 -2.00 4.17 1.26
CA GLY A 183 -2.56 4.89 0.12
C GLY A 183 -3.85 5.65 0.42
N HIS A 184 -4.59 5.25 1.46
CA HIS A 184 -5.85 5.85 1.88
C HIS A 184 -5.64 7.03 2.84
N PHE A 185 -4.81 6.84 3.88
CA PHE A 185 -4.39 7.87 4.84
C PHE A 185 -3.02 8.43 4.42
N ALA A 186 -2.97 8.96 3.22
CA ALA A 186 -1.72 9.31 2.58
C ALA A 186 -1.01 10.46 3.31
N THR A 187 0.13 10.14 3.91
CA THR A 187 1.08 11.11 4.48
C THR A 187 2.38 11.07 3.70
N ASN A 188 3.00 12.22 3.49
CA ASN A 188 4.20 12.34 2.69
C ASN A 188 5.39 12.81 3.53
N GLU A 189 6.51 12.05 3.48
CA GLU A 189 7.74 12.33 4.21
C GLU A 189 8.34 13.71 3.86
N ASP A 190 8.21 14.18 2.63
CA ASP A 190 8.71 15.50 2.24
C ASP A 190 8.05 16.64 3.04
N LYS A 191 6.84 16.42 3.59
CA LYS A 191 6.17 17.36 4.48
C LYS A 191 6.35 16.99 5.95
N VAL A 192 6.26 15.73 6.34
CA VAL A 192 6.42 15.24 7.73
C VAL A 192 7.85 15.40 8.20
N ARG A 193 8.83 15.08 7.37
CA ARG A 193 10.27 15.25 7.60
C ARG A 193 10.81 14.55 8.86
N ASP A 194 10.18 13.44 9.23
CA ASP A 194 10.63 12.60 10.35
C ASP A 194 10.29 11.14 10.05
N TYR A 195 11.29 10.36 9.65
CA TYR A 195 11.12 8.95 9.30
C TYR A 195 10.54 8.11 10.44
N ARG A 196 10.75 8.49 11.71
CA ARG A 196 10.23 7.75 12.87
C ARG A 196 8.71 7.85 12.93
N LYS A 197 8.14 9.02 12.63
CA LYS A 197 6.70 9.22 12.52
C LYS A 197 6.14 8.40 11.36
N MET A 198 6.82 8.39 10.21
CA MET A 198 6.42 7.59 9.05
C MET A 198 6.50 6.08 9.36
N LEU A 199 7.55 5.64 10.06
CA LEU A 199 7.70 4.25 10.51
C LEU A 199 6.58 3.85 11.46
N GLN A 200 6.31 4.66 12.49
CA GLN A 200 5.25 4.43 13.47
C GLN A 200 3.88 4.30 12.79
N GLN A 201 3.61 5.12 11.79
CA GLN A 201 2.36 5.05 11.01
C GLN A 201 2.26 3.75 10.20
N VAL A 202 3.35 3.30 9.56
CA VAL A 202 3.38 1.99 8.87
C VAL A 202 3.12 0.86 9.86
N GLU A 203 3.76 0.88 11.03
CA GLU A 203 3.56 -0.11 12.08
C GLU A 203 2.12 -0.11 12.61
N LEU A 204 1.50 1.06 12.77
CA LEU A 204 0.07 1.20 13.09
C LEU A 204 -0.81 0.50 12.06
N PHE A 205 -0.57 0.72 10.77
CA PHE A 205 -1.34 0.06 9.71
C PHE A 205 -1.15 -1.46 9.69
N GLN A 206 0.05 -1.95 10.01
CA GLN A 206 0.36 -3.38 10.10
C GLN A 206 -0.33 -4.05 11.29
N THR A 207 -0.43 -3.36 12.43
CA THR A 207 -0.98 -3.90 13.66
C THR A 207 -2.51 -3.79 13.72
N ASP A 208 -3.06 -2.65 13.33
CA ASP A 208 -4.46 -2.31 13.55
C ASP A 208 -5.30 -2.28 12.28
N GLY A 209 -4.65 -2.31 11.12
CA GLY A 209 -5.33 -2.18 9.82
C GLY A 209 -6.40 -3.23 9.53
N LEU A 210 -6.33 -4.43 10.12
CA LEU A 210 -7.36 -5.49 10.01
C LEU A 210 -8.38 -5.46 11.15
N GLY A 211 -8.22 -4.56 12.12
CA GLY A 211 -9.07 -4.43 13.29
C GLY A 211 -10.34 -3.59 13.06
N SER A 212 -10.76 -2.89 14.10
CA SER A 212 -11.83 -1.91 14.05
C SER A 212 -11.41 -0.66 13.28
N PHE A 213 -12.16 -0.28 12.25
CA PHE A 213 -11.89 0.96 11.51
C PHE A 213 -12.06 2.20 12.40
N ARG A 214 -12.99 2.17 13.37
CA ARG A 214 -13.13 3.24 14.36
C ARG A 214 -11.81 3.49 15.11
N ASN A 215 -11.25 2.42 15.68
CA ASN A 215 -10.02 2.55 16.45
C ASN A 215 -8.84 2.97 15.57
N LEU A 216 -8.75 2.40 14.37
CA LEU A 216 -7.74 2.80 13.39
C LEU A 216 -7.86 4.28 13.02
N LEU A 217 -9.07 4.76 12.74
CA LEU A 217 -9.31 6.17 12.37
C LEU A 217 -8.94 7.12 13.51
N ILE A 218 -9.29 6.81 14.76
CA ILE A 218 -8.87 7.59 15.93
C ILE A 218 -7.35 7.60 16.06
N SER A 219 -6.71 6.43 15.94
CA SER A 219 -5.25 6.32 16.02
C SER A 219 -4.54 7.10 14.92
N VAL A 220 -5.09 7.09 13.70
CA VAL A 220 -4.56 7.88 12.56
C VAL A 220 -4.80 9.38 12.78
N ALA A 221 -5.96 9.76 13.28
CA ALA A 221 -6.28 11.15 13.59
C ALA A 221 -5.36 11.75 14.68
N GLN A 222 -4.87 10.90 15.57
CA GLN A 222 -3.92 11.25 16.64
C GLN A 222 -2.45 10.93 16.28
N ASP A 223 -2.21 10.39 15.08
CA ASP A 223 -0.86 10.03 14.65
C ASP A 223 0.02 11.27 14.38
N PRO A 224 1.23 11.37 14.95
CA PRO A 224 2.13 12.49 14.74
C PRO A 224 2.52 12.75 13.29
N ALA A 225 2.56 11.73 12.41
CA ALA A 225 2.80 11.93 10.99
C ALA A 225 1.60 12.63 10.32
N MET A 226 0.37 12.20 10.62
CA MET A 226 -0.86 12.79 10.10
C MET A 226 -1.04 14.23 10.59
N LEU A 227 -0.86 14.46 11.89
CA LEU A 227 -0.98 15.80 12.49
C LEU A 227 0.05 16.78 11.91
N ALA A 228 1.29 16.32 11.68
CA ALA A 228 2.32 17.13 11.00
C ALA A 228 1.98 17.36 9.52
N PHE A 229 1.44 16.37 8.85
CA PHE A 229 1.10 16.43 7.43
C PHE A 229 -0.04 17.39 7.14
N LEU A 230 -1.06 17.44 7.99
CA LEU A 230 -2.25 18.29 7.84
C LEU A 230 -2.19 19.59 8.67
N ASP A 231 -1.00 19.95 9.18
CA ASP A 231 -0.75 21.19 9.92
C ASP A 231 -1.67 21.36 11.15
N ALA A 232 -2.01 20.29 11.86
CA ALA A 232 -2.94 20.31 12.99
C ALA A 232 -2.49 21.27 14.12
N GLY A 233 -1.19 21.49 14.29
CA GLY A 233 -0.66 22.40 15.31
C GLY A 233 -1.03 23.87 15.16
N VAL A 234 -1.59 24.29 14.01
CA VAL A 234 -2.13 25.65 13.80
C VAL A 234 -3.64 25.74 14.00
N ASN A 235 -4.31 24.62 14.23
CA ASN A 235 -5.74 24.56 14.54
C ASN A 235 -5.98 24.85 16.02
N VAL A 236 -6.36 26.09 16.34
CA VAL A 236 -6.49 26.56 17.72
C VAL A 236 -7.82 27.28 17.96
N LYS A 237 -8.28 27.28 19.20
CA LYS A 237 -9.46 28.03 19.63
C LYS A 237 -9.40 29.49 19.15
N GLY A 238 -10.49 29.97 18.56
CA GLY A 238 -10.60 31.31 18.01
C GLY A 238 -10.01 31.50 16.60
N ALA A 239 -9.21 30.52 16.11
CA ALA A 239 -8.68 30.48 14.74
C ALA A 239 -8.63 29.02 14.22
N PRO A 240 -9.79 28.36 14.06
CA PRO A 240 -9.83 26.97 13.61
C PRO A 240 -9.29 26.85 12.18
N ASN A 241 -8.52 25.78 11.94
CA ASN A 241 -8.01 25.40 10.62
C ASN A 241 -8.78 24.20 10.10
N GLU A 242 -9.46 24.37 8.98
CA GLU A 242 -10.37 23.37 8.42
C GLU A 242 -9.69 22.20 7.73
N ASN A 243 -8.40 22.31 7.39
CA ASN A 243 -7.70 21.33 6.54
C ASN A 243 -7.85 19.90 7.04
N PHE A 244 -7.52 19.67 8.32
CA PHE A 244 -7.61 18.35 8.92
C PHE A 244 -9.06 17.81 8.97
N ALA A 245 -10.00 18.65 9.37
CA ALA A 245 -11.42 18.29 9.44
C ALA A 245 -12.02 17.97 8.08
N ARG A 246 -11.66 18.73 7.05
CA ARG A 246 -12.09 18.49 5.67
C ARG A 246 -11.60 17.13 5.17
N GLU A 247 -10.31 16.83 5.33
CA GLU A 247 -9.73 15.58 4.85
C GLU A 247 -10.30 14.35 5.55
N ILE A 248 -10.57 14.43 6.87
CA ILE A 248 -11.24 13.35 7.60
C ILE A 248 -12.60 13.02 6.98
N MET A 249 -13.39 14.02 6.64
CA MET A 249 -14.72 13.80 6.06
C MET A 249 -14.67 13.41 4.58
N GLU A 250 -13.88 14.13 3.79
CA GLU A 250 -13.89 14.00 2.34
C GLU A 250 -13.10 12.79 1.85
N LEU A 251 -11.83 12.66 2.26
CA LEU A 251 -10.93 11.64 1.70
C LEU A 251 -10.88 10.36 2.53
N PHE A 252 -11.10 10.47 3.85
CA PHE A 252 -10.85 9.35 4.75
C PHE A 252 -12.11 8.62 5.19
N THR A 253 -13.32 9.23 5.08
CA THR A 253 -14.54 8.60 5.61
C THR A 253 -15.77 8.68 4.72
N MET A 254 -16.39 9.84 4.56
CA MET A 254 -17.73 9.95 3.94
C MET A 254 -17.68 10.15 2.43
N GLY A 255 -16.60 10.69 1.90
CA GLY A 255 -16.55 11.15 0.52
C GLY A 255 -17.19 12.53 0.32
N PRO A 256 -16.93 13.19 -0.83
CA PRO A 256 -17.46 14.53 -1.10
C PRO A 256 -19.00 14.53 -1.18
N GLY A 257 -19.61 15.66 -0.83
CA GLY A 257 -21.06 15.89 -0.97
C GLY A 257 -21.93 15.33 0.17
N ASN A 258 -21.36 14.69 1.18
CA ASN A 258 -22.08 14.10 2.31
C ASN A 258 -22.04 14.96 3.60
N TYR A 259 -21.59 16.19 3.50
CA TYR A 259 -21.45 17.14 4.61
C TYR A 259 -21.54 18.57 4.06
N SER A 260 -21.78 19.53 4.92
CA SER A 260 -21.80 20.97 4.59
C SER A 260 -20.50 21.66 4.99
N GLU A 261 -20.25 22.86 4.46
CA GLU A 261 -19.14 23.71 4.90
C GLU A 261 -19.26 24.12 6.38
N GLN A 262 -20.48 24.16 6.91
CA GLN A 262 -20.70 24.38 8.34
C GLN A 262 -20.20 23.18 9.16
N ASP A 263 -20.45 21.94 8.71
CA ASP A 263 -19.94 20.74 9.38
C ASP A 263 -18.40 20.72 9.40
N VAL A 264 -17.76 21.18 8.32
CA VAL A 264 -16.28 21.28 8.28
C VAL A 264 -15.78 22.25 9.35
N ARG A 265 -16.41 23.42 9.48
CA ARG A 265 -16.03 24.42 10.49
C ARG A 265 -16.24 23.91 11.92
N GLU A 266 -17.37 23.27 12.18
CA GLU A 266 -17.68 22.74 13.50
C GLU A 266 -16.76 21.56 13.87
N ALA A 267 -16.45 20.67 12.92
CA ALA A 267 -15.46 19.62 13.12
C ALA A 267 -14.05 20.21 13.37
N ALA A 268 -13.66 21.25 12.63
CA ALA A 268 -12.36 21.92 12.86
C ALA A 268 -12.26 22.49 14.28
N ARG A 269 -13.34 23.06 14.83
CA ARG A 269 -13.43 23.52 16.22
C ARG A 269 -13.23 22.36 17.22
N ALA A 270 -13.78 21.18 16.93
CA ALA A 270 -13.65 20.01 17.79
C ALA A 270 -12.22 19.42 17.79
N PHE A 271 -11.46 19.59 16.70
CA PHE A 271 -10.06 19.17 16.61
C PHE A 271 -9.06 20.24 17.05
N THR A 272 -9.50 21.40 17.51
CA THR A 272 -8.57 22.44 18.03
C THR A 272 -7.75 21.93 19.19
N GLY A 273 -6.49 22.37 19.27
CA GLY A 273 -5.55 21.97 20.32
C GLY A 273 -4.93 20.58 20.13
N TRP A 274 -5.37 19.78 19.13
CA TRP A 274 -4.72 18.52 18.80
C TRP A 274 -3.33 18.78 18.21
N ASN A 275 -2.32 18.15 18.78
CA ASN A 275 -0.94 18.31 18.36
C ASN A 275 -0.12 17.07 18.79
N PHE A 276 1.19 17.13 18.72
CA PHE A 276 2.08 16.06 19.15
C PHE A 276 3.35 16.62 19.79
N GLN A 277 3.97 15.81 20.65
CA GLN A 277 5.31 16.03 21.21
C GLN A 277 6.18 14.81 20.87
N GLY A 278 7.21 15.02 20.05
CA GLY A 278 8.04 13.93 19.53
C GLY A 278 7.19 12.94 18.70
N LEU A 279 7.03 11.73 19.22
CA LEU A 279 6.27 10.64 18.59
C LEU A 279 4.93 10.35 19.29
N ARG A 280 4.43 11.26 20.12
CA ARG A 280 3.20 11.04 20.89
C ARG A 280 2.21 12.16 20.64
N PHE A 281 0.93 11.77 20.54
CA PHE A 281 -0.18 12.71 20.58
C PHE A 281 -0.16 13.56 21.84
N ALA A 282 -0.50 14.83 21.71
CA ALA A 282 -0.63 15.78 22.81
C ALA A 282 -1.82 16.71 22.54
N LEU A 283 -2.78 16.76 23.46
CA LEU A 283 -3.83 17.77 23.46
C LEU A 283 -3.34 18.98 24.27
N ASP A 284 -3.46 20.18 23.71
CA ASP A 284 -3.27 21.45 24.40
C ASP A 284 -4.64 21.99 24.81
N PRO A 285 -5.05 21.86 26.09
CA PRO A 285 -6.38 22.25 26.53
C PRO A 285 -6.63 23.77 26.46
N ASP A 286 -5.57 24.59 26.54
CA ASP A 286 -5.70 26.05 26.41
C ASP A 286 -6.04 26.48 24.99
N LYS A 287 -5.71 25.65 24.02
CA LYS A 287 -6.01 25.87 22.59
C LYS A 287 -7.23 25.11 22.12
N HIS A 288 -7.87 24.33 22.97
CA HIS A 288 -9.06 23.55 22.61
C HIS A 288 -10.34 24.37 22.77
N ASP A 289 -11.24 24.27 21.79
CA ASP A 289 -12.58 24.85 21.82
C ASP A 289 -13.59 23.85 22.39
N ALA A 290 -13.87 23.96 23.69
CA ALA A 290 -14.86 23.15 24.42
C ALA A 290 -16.31 23.66 24.27
N GLY A 291 -16.55 24.70 23.47
CA GLY A 291 -17.91 25.26 23.25
C GLY A 291 -18.83 24.32 22.52
N GLU A 292 -20.13 24.60 22.58
CA GLU A 292 -21.17 23.86 21.85
C GLU A 292 -20.93 23.95 20.34
N LYS A 293 -21.19 22.86 19.63
CA LYS A 293 -21.03 22.70 18.17
C LYS A 293 -22.26 21.99 17.59
N THR A 294 -22.64 22.37 16.38
CA THR A 294 -23.68 21.66 15.61
C THR A 294 -23.02 20.95 14.44
N PHE A 295 -23.01 19.62 14.48
CA PHE A 295 -22.34 18.78 13.50
C PHE A 295 -23.25 17.64 13.02
N LEU A 296 -23.43 17.52 11.69
CA LEU A 296 -24.29 16.54 11.03
C LEU A 296 -25.71 16.46 11.69
N GLY A 297 -26.30 17.65 11.94
CA GLY A 297 -27.62 17.77 12.52
C GLY A 297 -27.74 17.49 14.03
N ARG A 298 -26.63 17.27 14.74
CA ARG A 298 -26.58 17.07 16.19
C ARG A 298 -25.87 18.22 16.87
N THR A 299 -26.38 18.66 18.01
CA THR A 299 -25.81 19.75 18.80
C THR A 299 -25.28 19.20 20.14
N GLY A 300 -24.08 19.64 20.54
CA GLY A 300 -23.41 19.24 21.77
C GLY A 300 -22.00 19.78 21.89
N SER A 301 -21.36 19.57 23.04
CA SER A 301 -19.95 19.93 23.27
C SER A 301 -19.00 18.86 22.74
N PHE A 302 -19.04 18.60 21.44
CA PHE A 302 -18.27 17.53 20.81
C PHE A 302 -16.77 17.80 20.85
N ASP A 303 -16.01 16.74 21.23
CA ASP A 303 -14.57 16.64 20.98
C ASP A 303 -14.26 15.94 19.64
N GLY A 304 -12.98 15.81 19.31
CA GLY A 304 -12.57 15.20 18.04
C GLY A 304 -12.93 13.71 17.90
N VAL A 305 -13.00 12.95 19.02
CA VAL A 305 -13.39 11.54 19.00
C VAL A 305 -14.90 11.42 18.76
N GLU A 306 -15.69 12.28 19.39
CA GLU A 306 -17.15 12.31 19.20
C GLU A 306 -17.53 12.75 17.78
N ILE A 307 -16.75 13.63 17.15
CA ILE A 307 -16.89 13.95 15.71
C ILE A 307 -16.66 12.71 14.85
N ILE A 308 -15.60 11.92 15.14
CA ILE A 308 -15.33 10.66 14.44
C ILE A 308 -16.50 9.68 14.62
N ASP A 309 -17.06 9.57 15.82
CA ASP A 309 -18.21 8.70 16.07
C ASP A 309 -19.48 9.15 15.31
N ALA A 310 -19.70 10.46 15.22
CA ALA A 310 -20.80 11.01 14.43
C ALA A 310 -20.63 10.73 12.93
N ILE A 311 -19.41 10.80 12.39
CA ILE A 311 -19.07 10.44 11.02
C ILE A 311 -19.32 8.95 10.75
N LEU A 312 -18.88 8.08 11.64
CA LEU A 312 -19.08 6.63 11.52
C LEU A 312 -20.55 6.21 11.60
N ALA A 313 -21.39 7.02 12.21
CA ALA A 313 -22.85 6.81 12.25
C ALA A 313 -23.52 7.06 10.89
N GLN A 314 -22.86 7.76 9.94
CA GLN A 314 -23.41 8.02 8.62
C GLN A 314 -23.34 6.80 7.69
N ASP A 315 -24.39 6.52 6.94
CA ASP A 315 -24.41 5.42 5.95
C ASP A 315 -23.36 5.64 4.85
N ALA A 316 -23.16 6.89 4.43
CA ALA A 316 -22.15 7.27 3.45
C ALA A 316 -20.75 6.78 3.83
N THR A 317 -20.38 6.82 5.11
CA THR A 317 -19.09 6.33 5.60
C THR A 317 -18.91 4.83 5.34
N ALA A 318 -19.93 4.04 5.66
CA ALA A 318 -19.87 2.60 5.45
C ALA A 318 -19.76 2.25 3.96
N VAL A 319 -20.54 2.92 3.11
CA VAL A 319 -20.52 2.73 1.66
C VAL A 319 -19.18 3.13 1.08
N PHE A 320 -18.64 4.28 1.48
CA PHE A 320 -17.36 4.79 0.98
C PHE A 320 -16.19 3.85 1.32
N ILE A 321 -16.06 3.44 2.59
CA ILE A 321 -14.97 2.56 3.03
C ILE A 321 -15.11 1.16 2.42
N ALA A 322 -16.32 0.59 2.40
CA ALA A 322 -16.57 -0.71 1.79
C ALA A 322 -16.24 -0.69 0.28
N SER A 323 -16.62 0.37 -0.43
CA SER A 323 -16.33 0.54 -1.85
C SER A 323 -14.83 0.68 -2.13
N LYS A 324 -14.09 1.43 -1.31
CA LYS A 324 -12.63 1.54 -1.46
C LYS A 324 -11.93 0.20 -1.23
N LEU A 325 -12.31 -0.54 -0.18
CA LEU A 325 -11.80 -1.89 0.08
C LEU A 325 -12.14 -2.84 -1.07
N TYR A 326 -13.38 -2.82 -1.54
CA TYR A 326 -13.81 -3.66 -2.66
C TYR A 326 -12.99 -3.37 -3.92
N ARG A 327 -12.86 -2.10 -4.32
CA ARG A 327 -12.07 -1.70 -5.50
C ARG A 327 -10.61 -2.09 -5.37
N TYR A 328 -10.06 -2.04 -4.18
CA TYR A 328 -8.67 -2.45 -3.95
C TYR A 328 -8.48 -3.97 -3.99
N PHE A 329 -9.39 -4.77 -3.40
CA PHE A 329 -9.23 -6.22 -3.26
C PHE A 329 -9.95 -7.04 -4.34
N VAL A 330 -10.99 -6.54 -5.00
CA VAL A 330 -11.81 -7.30 -5.95
C VAL A 330 -11.66 -6.76 -7.37
N ARG A 331 -12.35 -5.70 -7.75
CA ARG A 331 -12.28 -5.05 -9.07
C ARG A 331 -12.70 -3.59 -9.01
N GLU A 332 -12.44 -2.83 -10.07
CA GLU A 332 -12.75 -1.39 -10.12
C GLU A 332 -14.25 -1.13 -10.32
N GLU A 333 -14.89 -1.93 -11.15
CA GLU A 333 -16.33 -1.82 -11.44
C GLU A 333 -17.14 -2.24 -10.22
N LEU A 334 -18.07 -1.40 -9.84
CA LEU A 334 -18.93 -1.56 -8.68
C LEU A 334 -20.23 -0.80 -8.94
N SER A 335 -21.37 -1.51 -8.96
CA SER A 335 -22.68 -0.88 -9.06
C SER A 335 -23.04 -0.13 -7.77
N ASP A 336 -23.90 0.89 -7.88
CA ASP A 336 -24.32 1.67 -6.70
C ASP A 336 -25.13 0.79 -5.74
N GLU A 337 -25.97 -0.10 -6.24
CA GLU A 337 -26.76 -1.04 -5.45
C GLU A 337 -25.87 -1.98 -4.65
N PHE A 338 -24.82 -2.50 -5.31
CA PHE A 338 -23.89 -3.40 -4.63
C PHE A 338 -22.98 -2.63 -3.65
N ALA A 339 -22.60 -1.39 -3.96
CA ALA A 339 -21.89 -0.52 -3.02
C ALA A 339 -22.70 -0.30 -1.72
N GLN A 340 -24.01 -0.05 -1.85
CA GLN A 340 -24.91 0.06 -0.70
C GLN A 340 -25.02 -1.26 0.09
N GLN A 341 -25.06 -2.39 -0.61
CA GLN A 341 -25.06 -3.72 0.04
C GLN A 341 -23.76 -3.94 0.82
N LEU A 342 -22.61 -3.63 0.23
CA LEU A 342 -21.28 -3.73 0.86
C LEU A 342 -21.18 -2.82 2.10
N GLY A 343 -21.72 -1.60 2.03
CA GLY A 343 -21.79 -0.68 3.16
C GLY A 343 -22.58 -1.28 4.34
N ARG A 344 -23.77 -1.84 4.06
CA ARG A 344 -24.56 -2.55 5.07
C ARG A 344 -23.80 -3.74 5.68
N GLU A 345 -23.11 -4.52 4.88
CA GLU A 345 -22.32 -5.66 5.36
C GLU A 345 -21.10 -5.24 6.20
N LEU A 346 -20.44 -4.11 5.89
CA LEU A 346 -19.38 -3.56 6.73
C LEU A 346 -19.94 -3.07 8.07
N ARG A 347 -21.06 -2.34 8.06
CA ARG A 347 -21.72 -1.84 9.26
C ARG A 347 -22.21 -2.98 10.17
N LYS A 348 -22.82 -4.03 9.61
CA LYS A 348 -23.23 -5.25 10.33
C LYS A 348 -22.05 -5.94 11.04
N ARG A 349 -20.83 -5.73 10.56
CA ARG A 349 -19.60 -6.23 11.18
C ARG A 349 -18.91 -5.18 12.05
N GLU A 350 -19.64 -4.13 12.46
CA GLU A 350 -19.14 -3.08 13.35
C GLU A 350 -17.82 -2.47 12.83
N TYR A 351 -17.74 -2.26 11.51
CA TYR A 351 -16.54 -1.76 10.84
C TYR A 351 -15.27 -2.59 11.09
N HIS A 352 -15.41 -3.88 11.37
CA HIS A 352 -14.25 -4.76 11.54
C HIS A 352 -13.70 -5.20 10.17
N ILE A 353 -12.58 -4.61 9.76
CA ILE A 353 -11.99 -4.76 8.42
C ILE A 353 -11.67 -6.21 8.08
N GLY A 354 -11.03 -6.96 8.99
CA GLY A 354 -10.68 -8.36 8.76
C GLY A 354 -11.90 -9.26 8.52
N ARG A 355 -13.00 -9.04 9.26
CA ARG A 355 -14.26 -9.78 9.07
C ARG A 355 -14.94 -9.41 7.74
N PHE A 356 -14.86 -8.16 7.35
CA PHE A 356 -15.38 -7.70 6.06
C PHE A 356 -14.56 -8.26 4.89
N LEU A 357 -13.23 -8.24 4.98
CA LEU A 357 -12.37 -8.86 3.97
C LEU A 357 -12.57 -10.39 3.91
N GLU A 358 -12.80 -11.08 5.03
CA GLU A 358 -13.13 -12.51 4.99
C GLU A 358 -14.40 -12.78 4.18
N LEU A 359 -15.44 -11.93 4.31
CA LEU A 359 -16.64 -12.02 3.48
C LEU A 359 -16.30 -11.88 2.01
N LEU A 360 -15.60 -10.81 1.63
CA LEU A 360 -15.23 -10.54 0.23
C LEU A 360 -14.40 -11.68 -0.37
N LEU A 361 -13.32 -12.07 0.31
CA LEU A 361 -12.38 -13.09 -0.18
C LEU A 361 -13.00 -14.51 -0.26
N ARG A 362 -14.14 -14.74 0.36
CA ARG A 362 -14.90 -15.99 0.27
C ARG A 362 -16.03 -15.93 -0.75
N SER A 363 -16.42 -14.76 -1.22
CA SER A 363 -17.57 -14.56 -2.09
C SER A 363 -17.37 -15.18 -3.48
N LYS A 364 -18.44 -15.60 -4.09
CA LYS A 364 -18.43 -15.99 -5.51
C LYS A 364 -18.01 -14.83 -6.41
N ASP A 365 -18.42 -13.60 -6.07
CA ASP A 365 -18.05 -12.41 -6.80
C ASP A 365 -16.53 -12.24 -6.92
N PHE A 366 -15.78 -12.50 -5.84
CA PHE A 366 -14.32 -12.44 -5.84
C PHE A 366 -13.70 -13.42 -6.87
N TYR A 367 -14.32 -14.59 -7.05
CA TYR A 367 -13.86 -15.63 -8.01
C TYR A 367 -14.59 -15.61 -9.33
N SER A 368 -15.40 -14.59 -9.58
CA SER A 368 -16.11 -14.43 -10.86
C SER A 368 -15.14 -14.14 -12.01
N PRO A 369 -15.50 -14.45 -13.27
CA PRO A 369 -14.72 -14.04 -14.44
C PRO A 369 -14.50 -12.52 -14.52
N ALA A 370 -15.44 -11.71 -14.00
CA ALA A 370 -15.32 -10.27 -13.93
C ALA A 370 -14.21 -9.81 -12.97
N SER A 371 -13.93 -10.58 -11.92
CA SER A 371 -12.93 -10.22 -10.89
C SER A 371 -11.55 -10.82 -11.15
N GLN A 372 -11.50 -11.99 -11.82
CA GLN A 372 -10.22 -12.65 -12.10
C GLN A 372 -9.42 -11.92 -13.17
N GLY A 373 -8.24 -11.43 -12.78
CA GLY A 373 -7.33 -10.69 -13.66
C GLY A 373 -7.79 -9.26 -14.01
N ALA A 374 -8.84 -8.76 -13.38
CA ALA A 374 -9.40 -7.43 -13.65
C ALA A 374 -8.53 -6.28 -13.13
N ARG A 375 -7.78 -6.51 -12.06
CA ARG A 375 -7.01 -5.42 -11.44
C ARG A 375 -5.60 -5.29 -11.99
N ILE A 376 -5.22 -4.07 -12.32
CA ILE A 376 -3.85 -3.69 -12.63
C ILE A 376 -3.07 -3.58 -11.31
N LYS A 377 -1.94 -4.30 -11.20
CA LYS A 377 -1.08 -4.23 -10.01
C LYS A 377 -0.44 -2.86 -9.88
N PRO A 378 -0.56 -2.20 -8.72
CA PRO A 378 0.28 -1.05 -8.40
C PRO A 378 1.77 -1.41 -8.43
N PRO A 379 2.67 -0.44 -8.64
CA PRO A 379 4.10 -0.69 -8.78
C PRO A 379 4.74 -1.50 -7.64
N VAL A 380 4.48 -1.13 -6.39
CA VAL A 380 5.02 -1.87 -5.22
C VAL A 380 4.56 -3.33 -5.22
N GLU A 381 3.27 -3.57 -5.50
CA GLU A 381 2.76 -4.94 -5.62
C GLU A 381 3.38 -5.70 -6.80
N LEU A 382 3.59 -5.02 -7.92
CA LEU A 382 4.23 -5.62 -9.09
C LEU A 382 5.64 -6.09 -8.75
N VAL A 383 6.45 -5.20 -8.19
CA VAL A 383 7.87 -5.46 -7.88
C VAL A 383 7.99 -6.57 -6.83
N VAL A 384 7.29 -6.45 -5.70
CA VAL A 384 7.34 -7.45 -4.61
C VAL A 384 6.81 -8.81 -5.09
N SER A 385 5.70 -8.84 -5.84
CA SER A 385 5.15 -10.11 -6.34
C SER A 385 6.06 -10.79 -7.37
N THR A 386 6.78 -10.02 -8.16
CA THR A 386 7.80 -10.55 -9.08
C THR A 386 8.93 -11.23 -8.30
N TYR A 387 9.50 -10.54 -7.32
CA TYR A 387 10.56 -11.11 -6.47
C TYR A 387 10.10 -12.34 -5.70
N ARG A 388 8.87 -12.33 -5.15
CA ARG A 388 8.30 -13.48 -4.45
C ARG A 388 8.14 -14.69 -5.36
N LYS A 389 7.64 -14.53 -6.57
CA LYS A 389 7.48 -15.61 -7.56
C LYS A 389 8.80 -16.17 -8.03
N LEU A 390 9.83 -15.32 -8.13
CA LEU A 390 11.20 -15.74 -8.41
C LEU A 390 11.85 -16.48 -7.22
N GLY A 391 11.18 -16.49 -6.05
CA GLY A 391 11.65 -17.17 -4.85
C GLY A 391 12.80 -16.48 -4.16
N LEU A 392 12.91 -15.14 -4.31
CA LEU A 392 13.92 -14.36 -3.59
C LEU A 392 13.61 -14.35 -2.09
N ALA A 393 14.67 -14.37 -1.28
CA ALA A 393 14.59 -14.27 0.17
C ALA A 393 14.76 -12.83 0.69
N LYS A 394 15.27 -11.93 -0.17
CA LYS A 394 15.49 -10.52 0.11
C LYS A 394 15.18 -9.70 -1.14
N VAL A 395 14.74 -8.47 -0.95
CA VAL A 395 14.67 -7.46 -2.01
C VAL A 395 16.11 -7.20 -2.48
N PRO A 396 16.40 -7.32 -3.78
CA PRO A 396 17.74 -7.06 -4.30
C PRO A 396 18.10 -5.58 -4.22
N GLY A 397 19.40 -5.27 -4.15
CA GLY A 397 19.88 -3.88 -4.21
C GLY A 397 19.98 -3.35 -5.63
N VAL A 398 19.94 -4.24 -6.63
CA VAL A 398 19.93 -3.91 -8.06
C VAL A 398 18.90 -4.80 -8.76
N PRO A 399 17.95 -4.23 -9.49
CA PRO A 399 17.66 -2.77 -9.51
C PRO A 399 17.21 -2.26 -8.15
N ASP A 400 17.51 -0.99 -7.86
CA ASP A 400 17.12 -0.35 -6.59
C ASP A 400 15.60 -0.27 -6.47
N PHE A 401 15.05 -0.77 -5.35
CA PHE A 401 13.61 -0.85 -5.13
C PHE A 401 12.93 0.53 -5.16
N ASN A 402 13.51 1.53 -4.49
CA ASN A 402 12.91 2.87 -4.40
C ASN A 402 12.95 3.58 -5.77
N VAL A 403 14.06 3.44 -6.50
CA VAL A 403 14.21 4.01 -7.84
C VAL A 403 13.21 3.36 -8.81
N VAL A 404 13.11 2.04 -8.82
CA VAL A 404 12.19 1.30 -9.70
C VAL A 404 10.73 1.64 -9.39
N THR A 405 10.33 1.59 -8.12
CA THR A 405 8.93 1.88 -7.77
C THR A 405 8.56 3.33 -8.01
N GLN A 406 9.51 4.26 -7.85
CA GLN A 406 9.33 5.67 -8.22
C GLN A 406 9.18 5.85 -9.73
N ALA A 407 10.04 5.23 -10.56
CA ALA A 407 9.93 5.28 -12.01
C ALA A 407 8.59 4.70 -12.51
N LEU A 408 8.10 3.67 -11.85
CA LEU A 408 6.78 3.08 -12.09
C LEU A 408 5.61 3.91 -11.53
N GLY A 409 5.87 5.02 -10.82
CA GLY A 409 4.87 5.97 -10.32
C GLY A 409 4.45 5.78 -8.87
N GLN A 410 5.06 4.86 -8.09
CA GLN A 410 4.69 4.64 -6.68
C GLN A 410 5.94 4.54 -5.78
N ARG A 411 6.38 5.64 -5.20
CA ARG A 411 7.40 5.63 -4.16
C ARG A 411 6.76 5.50 -2.78
N LEU A 412 7.10 4.47 -2.01
CA LEU A 412 6.61 4.32 -0.64
C LEU A 412 6.97 5.54 0.21
N LEU A 413 6.09 5.92 1.13
CA LEU A 413 6.20 7.06 2.04
C LEU A 413 6.20 8.44 1.36
N HIS A 414 5.97 8.47 0.03
CA HIS A 414 5.89 9.70 -0.77
C HIS A 414 4.66 9.70 -1.68
N PRO A 415 3.42 9.60 -1.16
CA PRO A 415 2.23 9.75 -1.99
C PRO A 415 2.20 11.17 -2.60
N PRO A 416 1.75 11.32 -3.86
CA PRO A 416 1.81 12.62 -4.56
C PRO A 416 0.88 13.67 -3.97
N THR A 417 -0.24 13.24 -3.38
CA THR A 417 -1.26 14.12 -2.78
C THR A 417 -1.83 13.48 -1.51
N VAL A 418 -2.63 14.23 -0.76
CA VAL A 418 -3.40 13.73 0.39
C VAL A 418 -4.43 12.66 0.00
N ALA A 419 -4.88 12.64 -1.26
CA ALA A 419 -5.74 11.59 -1.81
C ALA A 419 -4.97 10.28 -2.15
N GLY A 420 -3.65 10.25 -1.96
CA GLY A 420 -2.81 9.10 -2.27
C GLY A 420 -2.42 9.01 -3.74
N TRP A 421 -2.18 7.78 -4.20
CA TRP A 421 -1.87 7.47 -5.59
C TRP A 421 -3.15 7.17 -6.37
N SER A 422 -3.21 7.66 -7.63
CA SER A 422 -4.23 7.21 -8.58
C SER A 422 -4.14 5.69 -8.78
N GLN A 423 -5.25 5.05 -9.07
CA GLN A 423 -5.36 3.59 -9.19
C GLN A 423 -5.69 3.16 -10.62
N GLY A 424 -5.74 1.87 -10.85
CA GLY A 424 -6.22 1.29 -12.09
C GLY A 424 -5.38 1.63 -13.31
N ARG A 425 -6.01 2.15 -14.34
CA ARG A 425 -5.35 2.44 -15.64
C ARG A 425 -4.25 3.50 -15.56
N SER A 426 -4.21 4.33 -14.51
CA SER A 426 -3.14 5.30 -14.31
C SER A 426 -1.75 4.63 -14.17
N TRP A 427 -1.71 3.34 -13.81
CA TRP A 427 -0.47 2.56 -13.71
C TRP A 427 0.05 2.00 -15.04
N ILE A 428 -0.68 2.16 -16.15
CA ILE A 428 -0.36 1.60 -17.46
C ILE A 428 -0.43 2.65 -18.59
N THR A 429 -0.07 3.89 -18.29
CA THR A 429 0.20 4.88 -19.35
C THR A 429 1.33 4.38 -20.26
N PRO A 430 1.47 4.86 -21.51
CA PRO A 430 2.52 4.39 -22.43
C PRO A 430 3.93 4.41 -21.81
N SER A 431 4.29 5.49 -21.11
CA SER A 431 5.58 5.59 -20.42
C SER A 431 5.73 4.56 -19.29
N LEU A 432 4.68 4.37 -18.47
CA LEU A 432 4.72 3.41 -17.37
C LEU A 432 4.69 1.96 -17.86
N LEU A 433 4.08 1.67 -19.01
CA LEU A 433 4.20 0.35 -19.66
C LEU A 433 5.63 0.07 -20.12
N PHE A 434 6.30 1.08 -20.66
CA PHE A 434 7.72 0.98 -21.01
C PHE A 434 8.58 0.70 -19.78
N GLU A 435 8.37 1.45 -18.68
CA GLU A 435 9.08 1.21 -17.42
C GLU A 435 8.81 -0.17 -16.82
N ARG A 436 7.60 -0.72 -16.98
CA ARG A 436 7.30 -2.10 -16.58
C ARG A 436 8.08 -3.12 -17.41
N GLY A 437 8.31 -2.84 -18.69
CA GLY A 437 9.16 -3.64 -19.57
C GLY A 437 10.62 -3.57 -19.13
N ASN A 438 11.14 -2.36 -18.88
CA ASN A 438 12.48 -2.14 -18.36
C ASN A 438 12.70 -2.89 -17.04
N PHE A 439 11.79 -2.76 -16.08
CA PHE A 439 11.86 -3.50 -14.82
C PHE A 439 11.97 -5.02 -15.03
N ALA A 440 11.21 -5.59 -15.97
CA ALA A 440 11.30 -7.01 -16.26
C ALA A 440 12.67 -7.39 -16.84
N LEU A 441 13.24 -6.56 -17.68
CA LEU A 441 14.61 -6.76 -18.22
C LEU A 441 15.66 -6.63 -17.12
N ASP A 442 15.58 -5.61 -16.28
CA ASP A 442 16.51 -5.36 -15.16
C ASP A 442 16.51 -6.51 -14.14
N VAL A 443 15.33 -7.11 -13.88
CA VAL A 443 15.23 -8.29 -13.02
C VAL A 443 15.86 -9.54 -13.65
N MET A 444 15.75 -9.68 -14.98
CA MET A 444 16.33 -10.82 -15.71
C MET A 444 17.82 -10.65 -15.96
N PHE A 445 18.26 -9.43 -16.25
CA PHE A 445 19.61 -9.06 -16.64
C PHE A 445 20.10 -7.85 -15.83
N PRO A 446 20.22 -7.97 -14.49
CA PRO A 446 20.62 -6.83 -13.66
C PRO A 446 22.00 -6.35 -14.06
N ASP A 447 22.12 -5.04 -14.30
CA ASP A 447 23.41 -4.40 -14.56
C ASP A 447 24.16 -4.21 -13.24
N ILE A 448 25.11 -5.10 -12.99
CA ILE A 448 25.95 -5.11 -11.79
C ILE A 448 27.21 -4.23 -11.94
N SER A 449 27.48 -3.68 -13.13
CA SER A 449 28.67 -2.88 -13.39
C SER A 449 28.67 -1.53 -12.66
N PHE A 450 27.46 -1.02 -12.34
CA PHE A 450 27.28 0.23 -11.60
C PHE A 450 27.27 0.10 -10.07
N VAL A 451 27.37 -1.13 -9.52
CA VAL A 451 27.41 -1.30 -8.06
C VAL A 451 28.86 -1.19 -7.59
N PRO A 452 29.25 -0.10 -6.88
CA PRO A 452 30.59 0.00 -6.32
C PRO A 452 30.85 -1.16 -5.36
N PRO A 453 31.93 -1.92 -5.53
CA PRO A 453 32.21 -3.12 -4.72
C PRO A 453 32.31 -2.84 -3.21
N ASP A 454 32.75 -1.67 -2.86
CA ASP A 454 32.96 -1.18 -1.49
C ASP A 454 31.68 -0.68 -0.81
N ARG A 455 30.68 -0.30 -1.59
CA ARG A 455 29.43 0.26 -1.06
C ARG A 455 28.41 -0.80 -0.61
N TYR A 456 28.46 -2.00 -1.20
CA TYR A 456 27.54 -3.10 -0.93
C TYR A 456 28.25 -4.46 -0.98
N PRO A 457 29.24 -4.75 -0.13
CA PRO A 457 30.00 -6.01 -0.20
C PRO A 457 29.13 -7.28 -0.03
N SER A 458 28.00 -7.18 0.71
CA SER A 458 27.04 -8.27 0.85
C SER A 458 26.07 -8.41 -0.35
N TYR A 459 25.92 -7.38 -1.16
CA TYR A 459 25.00 -7.40 -2.31
C TYR A 459 25.58 -8.11 -3.53
N GLY A 460 26.87 -8.02 -3.78
CA GLY A 460 27.52 -8.73 -4.88
C GLY A 460 27.25 -10.23 -4.85
N ALA A 461 27.37 -10.84 -3.68
CA ALA A 461 27.07 -12.27 -3.47
C ALA A 461 25.57 -12.58 -3.70
N ASN A 462 24.67 -11.68 -3.30
CA ASN A 462 23.24 -11.85 -3.49
C ASN A 462 22.82 -11.67 -4.95
N ILE A 463 23.38 -10.70 -5.68
CA ILE A 463 23.13 -10.49 -7.12
C ILE A 463 23.58 -11.71 -7.92
N ILE A 464 24.79 -12.23 -7.67
CA ILE A 464 25.28 -13.45 -8.30
C ILE A 464 24.39 -14.65 -7.96
N ALA A 465 23.90 -14.76 -6.72
CA ALA A 465 22.98 -15.81 -6.31
C ALA A 465 21.61 -15.67 -6.99
N VAL A 466 21.11 -14.43 -7.19
CA VAL A 466 19.90 -14.13 -7.98
C VAL A 466 20.10 -14.51 -9.43
N GLN A 467 21.19 -14.06 -10.07
CA GLN A 467 21.52 -14.44 -11.45
C GLN A 467 21.62 -15.96 -11.61
N ARG A 468 22.35 -16.66 -10.74
CA ARG A 468 22.45 -18.12 -10.78
C ARG A 468 21.11 -18.82 -10.59
N ARG A 469 20.23 -18.29 -9.72
CA ARG A 469 18.88 -18.83 -9.52
C ARG A 469 17.96 -18.53 -10.70
N VAL A 470 18.01 -17.33 -11.24
CA VAL A 470 17.25 -16.94 -12.44
C VAL A 470 17.72 -17.79 -13.62
N ILE A 471 19.03 -17.86 -13.88
CA ILE A 471 19.60 -18.65 -14.97
C ILE A 471 19.36 -20.16 -14.77
N SER A 472 19.53 -20.71 -13.55
CA SER A 472 19.30 -22.13 -13.31
C SER A 472 17.82 -22.52 -13.35
N ARG A 473 16.93 -21.64 -12.93
CA ARG A 473 15.48 -21.81 -13.12
C ARG A 473 15.08 -21.58 -14.56
N TRP A 474 15.67 -20.61 -15.24
CA TRP A 474 15.46 -20.37 -16.66
C TRP A 474 15.92 -21.56 -17.50
N ALA A 475 17.06 -22.17 -17.18
CA ALA A 475 17.53 -23.42 -17.79
C ALA A 475 16.61 -24.62 -17.50
N LYS A 476 15.97 -24.68 -16.33
CA LYS A 476 14.94 -25.70 -15.97
C LYS A 476 13.56 -25.40 -16.54
N TRP A 477 13.23 -24.13 -16.77
CA TRP A 477 11.93 -23.67 -17.24
C TRP A 477 11.91 -23.36 -18.73
N GLN A 478 12.90 -23.85 -19.44
CA GLN A 478 13.10 -23.60 -20.88
C GLN A 478 11.83 -23.19 -21.60
N ARG A 479 11.77 -21.89 -21.95
CA ARG A 479 10.99 -21.28 -23.04
C ARG A 479 9.48 -21.13 -22.91
N GLN A 480 8.78 -21.72 -21.97
CA GLN A 480 7.30 -21.66 -22.04
C GLN A 480 6.62 -20.75 -21.01
N THR A 481 7.17 -20.57 -19.81
CA THR A 481 6.41 -19.93 -18.73
C THR A 481 6.77 -18.47 -18.52
N LEU A 482 8.04 -18.10 -18.58
CA LEU A 482 8.46 -16.69 -18.49
C LEU A 482 8.06 -15.92 -19.75
N TRP A 483 8.23 -16.53 -20.92
CA TRP A 483 7.70 -15.99 -22.18
C TRP A 483 6.17 -15.81 -22.12
N ARG A 484 5.41 -16.73 -21.52
CA ARG A 484 3.97 -16.60 -21.31
C ARG A 484 3.61 -15.51 -20.29
N ILE A 485 4.42 -15.27 -19.27
CA ILE A 485 4.18 -14.19 -18.29
C ILE A 485 4.48 -12.82 -18.90
N VAL A 486 5.64 -12.65 -19.53
CA VAL A 486 6.02 -11.41 -20.22
C VAL A 486 5.09 -11.16 -21.41
N MET A 487 4.76 -12.18 -22.23
CA MET A 487 3.86 -12.04 -23.38
C MET A 487 2.38 -11.97 -22.99
N ARG A 488 1.91 -12.59 -21.91
CA ARG A 488 0.52 -12.34 -21.46
C ARG A 488 0.33 -10.93 -20.91
N VAL A 489 1.34 -10.33 -20.32
CA VAL A 489 1.32 -8.91 -19.91
C VAL A 489 1.42 -8.02 -21.15
N SER A 490 2.33 -8.32 -22.10
CA SER A 490 2.48 -7.56 -23.37
C SER A 490 1.35 -7.81 -24.35
N ILE A 491 0.96 -9.06 -24.63
CA ILE A 491 -0.04 -9.39 -25.65
C ILE A 491 -1.47 -8.99 -25.21
N ARG A 492 -1.83 -9.06 -23.93
CA ARG A 492 -3.11 -8.48 -23.49
C ARG A 492 -3.11 -6.95 -23.56
N ALA A 493 -1.96 -6.30 -23.29
CA ALA A 493 -1.83 -4.86 -23.52
C ALA A 493 -1.86 -4.51 -25.02
N THR A 494 -1.19 -5.30 -25.87
CA THR A 494 -1.14 -5.07 -27.33
C THR A 494 -2.46 -5.49 -28.03
N ALA A 495 -3.12 -6.54 -27.56
CA ALA A 495 -4.44 -6.93 -28.08
C ALA A 495 -5.55 -5.95 -27.68
N ALA A 496 -5.46 -5.31 -26.49
CA ALA A 496 -6.35 -4.21 -26.12
C ALA A 496 -6.14 -2.97 -27.00
N ILE A 497 -4.92 -2.76 -27.51
CA ILE A 497 -4.59 -1.68 -28.47
C ILE A 497 -4.96 -2.07 -29.91
N ALA A 498 -4.84 -3.34 -30.28
CA ALA A 498 -5.09 -3.83 -31.66
C ALA A 498 -6.58 -4.11 -31.95
N VAL A 499 -7.42 -4.31 -30.94
CA VAL A 499 -8.87 -4.37 -31.08
C VAL A 499 -9.44 -2.97 -30.90
N GLY A 500 -9.04 -2.07 -31.81
CA GLY A 500 -9.52 -0.68 -31.89
C GLY A 500 -11.04 -0.58 -31.95
N ARG A 501 -11.69 -0.49 -30.81
CA ARG A 501 -12.99 0.16 -30.64
C ARG A 501 -12.82 1.40 -29.77
N TRP A 502 -12.37 2.47 -30.42
CA TRP A 502 -12.60 3.82 -29.94
C TRP A 502 -13.98 4.25 -30.43
N PRO A 503 -14.90 4.61 -29.58
CA PRO A 503 -15.97 5.50 -30.00
C PRO A 503 -15.36 6.92 -30.08
N LEU A 504 -15.06 7.36 -31.28
CA LEU A 504 -15.06 8.78 -31.60
C LEU A 504 -16.52 9.20 -31.56
N ASN A 505 -16.92 9.93 -30.51
CA ASN A 505 -18.02 10.87 -30.60
C ASN A 505 -18.16 11.69 -29.31
N GLY A 506 -18.11 13.03 -29.48
CA GLY A 506 -18.64 14.06 -28.60
C GLY A 506 -17.66 14.59 -27.56
#